data_75f34650315401f81a2181ba1caf6648
#
_entry.id   75f34650315401f81a2181ba1caf6648
#
_cell.length_a   1.000
_cell.length_b   1.000
_cell.length_c   1.000
_cell.angle_alpha   90.00
_cell.angle_beta   90.00
_cell.angle_gamma   90.00
#
_symmetry.space_group_name_H-M   'P 1'
#
loop_
_entity.id
_entity.type
_entity.pdbx_description
1 polymer ?
#
loop_
_entity_poly.entity_id
_entity_poly.type
_entity_poly.pdbx_seq_one_letter_code
_entity_poly.pdbx_strand_id
1 'polypeptide(L)'
;LALHLIKLSVGTTGVDDLDAWHHDPRAQGADGLPRHVTRMWPRREAEVLDGGSIYWVIQGLVQCRQRILRLDEVIGGDGIRRCAIVLEPGLIRTATAQKRPFQGWRYLDPRDAPPDLGRAHRNEESLPPALSAALAEIGVI
;
A
#
# COMPACT_ATOMS: atom_id res chain seq x y z
N LEU A 1 -18.78 -0.41 4.64
CA LEU A 1 -17.53 -0.84 5.30
C LEU A 1 -16.39 -0.79 4.32
N ALA A 2 -15.26 -0.25 4.75
CA ALA A 2 -14.07 -0.17 3.92
C ALA A 2 -13.54 -1.57 3.57
N LEU A 3 -13.18 -1.78 2.31
CA LEU A 3 -12.45 -2.96 1.87
C LEU A 3 -11.09 -2.47 1.37
N HIS A 4 -10.03 -3.14 1.81
CA HIS A 4 -8.68 -2.76 1.44
C HIS A 4 -8.14 -3.61 0.29
N LEU A 5 -7.06 -3.13 -0.31
CA LEU A 5 -6.23 -3.88 -1.23
C LEU A 5 -4.87 -4.14 -0.57
N ILE A 6 -4.21 -5.21 -1.00
CA ILE A 6 -2.84 -5.53 -0.59
C ILE A 6 -2.03 -5.87 -1.82
N LYS A 7 -0.81 -5.35 -1.90
CA LYS A 7 0.06 -5.56 -3.05
C LYS A 7 1.53 -5.55 -2.64
N LEU A 8 2.33 -6.34 -3.35
CA LEU A 8 3.79 -6.31 -3.20
C LEU A 8 4.35 -5.04 -3.84
N SER A 9 5.21 -4.35 -3.11
CA SER A 9 6.00 -3.26 -3.65
C SER A 9 7.30 -3.83 -4.19
N VAL A 10 7.38 -3.96 -5.50
CA VAL A 10 8.53 -4.59 -6.16
C VAL A 10 9.66 -3.59 -6.29
N GLY A 11 10.87 -4.02 -5.91
CA GLY A 11 12.07 -3.20 -6.07
C GLY A 11 12.32 -2.19 -4.96
N THR A 12 11.48 -2.16 -3.94
CA THR A 12 11.68 -1.26 -2.79
C THR A 12 12.31 -2.01 -1.62
N THR A 13 13.09 -1.30 -0.82
CA THR A 13 13.79 -1.85 0.34
C THR A 13 13.22 -1.39 1.68
N GLY A 14 12.32 -0.41 1.67
CA GLY A 14 11.69 0.11 2.87
C GLY A 14 10.62 1.14 2.55
N VAL A 15 9.95 1.64 3.58
CA VAL A 15 8.88 2.64 3.44
C VAL A 15 9.40 3.94 2.83
N ASP A 16 10.59 4.38 3.25
CA ASP A 16 11.18 5.62 2.72
C ASP A 16 11.47 5.53 1.22
N ASP A 17 11.88 4.35 0.76
CA ASP A 17 12.15 4.08 -0.64
C ASP A 17 10.85 4.16 -1.46
N LEU A 18 9.77 3.58 -0.97
CA LEU A 18 8.47 3.67 -1.60
C LEU A 18 7.94 5.10 -1.59
N ASP A 19 8.12 5.81 -0.49
CA ASP A 19 7.71 7.22 -0.38
C ASP A 19 8.46 8.08 -1.40
N ALA A 20 9.77 7.88 -1.54
CA ALA A 20 10.58 8.58 -2.55
C ALA A 20 10.06 8.31 -3.97
N TRP A 21 9.69 7.07 -4.28
CA TRP A 21 9.10 6.72 -5.58
C TRP A 21 7.79 7.47 -5.82
N HIS A 22 6.93 7.59 -4.81
CA HIS A 22 5.65 8.27 -4.93
C HIS A 22 5.81 9.80 -5.10
N HIS A 23 6.95 10.37 -4.77
CA HIS A 23 7.28 11.76 -5.05
C HIS A 23 7.92 11.96 -6.43
N ASP A 24 8.29 10.88 -7.10
CA ASP A 24 8.85 10.95 -8.45
C ASP A 24 7.70 11.23 -9.45
N PRO A 25 7.89 12.21 -10.37
CA PRO A 25 6.85 12.50 -11.36
C PRO A 25 6.42 11.31 -12.21
N ARG A 26 7.30 10.30 -12.39
CA ARG A 26 6.96 9.09 -13.13
C ARG A 26 5.89 8.24 -12.45
N ALA A 27 5.75 8.37 -11.13
CA ALA A 27 4.73 7.65 -10.36
C ALA A 27 3.44 8.46 -10.22
N GLN A 28 3.39 9.67 -10.76
CA GLN A 28 2.28 10.60 -10.56
C GLN A 28 1.54 10.84 -11.86
N GLY A 29 0.25 11.18 -11.74
CA GLY A 29 -0.52 11.65 -12.87
C GLY A 29 -0.38 13.16 -13.07
N ALA A 30 -1.13 13.71 -14.03
CA ALA A 30 -1.15 15.14 -14.33
C ALA A 30 -1.59 15.99 -13.12
N ASP A 31 -2.36 15.41 -12.20
CA ASP A 31 -2.81 16.06 -10.97
C ASP A 31 -1.77 16.05 -9.84
N GLY A 32 -0.60 15.46 -10.08
CA GLY A 32 0.46 15.35 -9.08
C GLY A 32 0.24 14.28 -8.02
N LEU A 33 -0.82 13.48 -8.14
CA LEU A 33 -1.11 12.42 -7.18
C LEU A 33 -0.42 11.12 -7.59
N PRO A 34 0.16 10.38 -6.63
CA PRO A 34 0.75 9.09 -6.91
C PRO A 34 -0.34 8.09 -7.30
N ARG A 35 0.03 7.13 -8.15
CA ARG A 35 -0.88 6.08 -8.57
C ARG A 35 -0.14 4.79 -8.88
N HIS A 36 -0.86 3.70 -8.75
CA HIS A 36 -0.42 2.39 -9.19
C HIS A 36 -1.33 1.91 -10.32
N VAL A 37 -0.75 1.56 -11.45
CA VAL A 37 -1.52 1.12 -12.63
C VAL A 37 -1.52 -0.39 -12.69
N THR A 38 -2.70 -0.97 -12.82
CA THR A 38 -2.89 -2.43 -12.89
C THR A 38 -3.90 -2.79 -13.99
N ARG A 39 -3.77 -3.97 -14.57
CA ARG A 39 -4.76 -4.49 -15.51
C ARG A 39 -6.04 -4.96 -14.80
N MET A 40 -5.95 -5.31 -13.53
CA MET A 40 -7.06 -5.88 -12.79
C MET A 40 -7.86 -4.79 -12.08
N TRP A 41 -9.05 -4.52 -12.59
CA TRP A 41 -9.96 -3.53 -12.00
C TRP A 41 -10.71 -4.17 -10.83
N PRO A 42 -10.70 -3.54 -9.63
CA PRO A 42 -11.47 -4.06 -8.49
C PRO A 42 -12.97 -4.08 -8.78
N ARG A 43 -13.60 -5.23 -8.69
CA ARG A 43 -15.06 -5.36 -8.88
C ARG A 43 -15.83 -4.72 -7.72
N ARG A 44 -15.26 -4.77 -6.53
CA ARG A 44 -15.88 -4.20 -5.33
C ARG A 44 -15.42 -2.75 -5.13
N GLU A 45 -15.47 -1.98 -6.21
CA GLU A 45 -14.99 -0.59 -6.26
C GLU A 45 -15.64 0.29 -5.18
N ALA A 46 -16.95 0.21 -5.02
CA ALA A 46 -17.66 1.06 -4.04
C ALA A 46 -17.16 0.81 -2.61
N GLU A 47 -16.87 -0.44 -2.26
CA GLU A 47 -16.35 -0.78 -0.93
C GLU A 47 -14.91 -0.32 -0.76
N VAL A 48 -14.10 -0.44 -1.82
CA VAL A 48 -12.70 0.00 -1.80
C VAL A 48 -12.63 1.52 -1.65
N LEU A 49 -13.51 2.26 -2.33
CA LEU A 49 -13.53 3.71 -2.26
C LEU A 49 -14.21 4.27 -1.01
N ASP A 50 -14.83 3.41 -0.21
CA ASP A 50 -15.46 3.80 1.05
C ASP A 50 -14.45 3.75 2.21
N GLY A 51 -13.36 4.49 2.07
CA GLY A 51 -12.30 4.59 3.08
C GLY A 51 -11.24 3.50 3.00
N GLY A 52 -11.18 2.75 1.90
CA GLY A 52 -10.19 1.70 1.72
C GLY A 52 -8.78 2.23 1.46
N SER A 53 -7.78 1.43 1.81
CA SER A 53 -6.37 1.71 1.59
C SER A 53 -5.72 0.56 0.84
N ILE A 54 -4.60 0.86 0.18
CA ILE A 54 -3.72 -0.18 -0.33
C ILE A 54 -2.62 -0.42 0.73
N TYR A 55 -2.48 -1.68 1.14
CA TYR A 55 -1.43 -2.10 2.07
C TYR A 55 -0.26 -2.61 1.27
N TRP A 56 0.92 -2.07 1.52
CA TRP A 56 2.12 -2.39 0.77
C TRP A 56 2.97 -3.42 1.50
N VAL A 57 3.29 -4.51 0.79
CA VAL A 57 4.21 -5.54 1.26
C VAL A 57 5.59 -5.20 0.72
N ILE A 58 6.54 -4.95 1.61
CA ILE A 58 7.92 -4.61 1.28
C ILE A 58 8.81 -5.68 1.88
N GLN A 59 9.54 -6.39 1.02
CA GLN A 59 10.44 -7.46 1.45
C GLN A 59 9.79 -8.47 2.40
N GLY A 60 8.59 -8.94 2.02
CA GLY A 60 7.87 -9.98 2.74
C GLY A 60 7.07 -9.50 3.95
N LEU A 61 7.03 -8.20 4.22
CA LEU A 61 6.32 -7.62 5.36
C LEU A 61 5.37 -6.51 4.90
N VAL A 62 4.13 -6.55 5.38
CA VAL A 62 3.28 -5.36 5.34
C VAL A 62 3.93 -4.33 6.23
N GLN A 63 4.16 -3.11 5.75
CA GLN A 63 4.84 -2.06 6.50
C GLN A 63 4.12 -0.73 6.50
N CYS A 64 3.26 -0.50 5.52
CA CYS A 64 2.55 0.76 5.41
C CYS A 64 1.29 0.60 4.57
N ARG A 65 0.43 1.60 4.64
CA ARG A 65 -0.76 1.71 3.81
C ARG A 65 -0.90 3.11 3.24
N GLN A 66 -1.72 3.23 2.23
CA GLN A 66 -1.99 4.49 1.58
C GLN A 66 -3.46 4.52 1.16
N ARG A 67 -4.16 5.61 1.48
CA ARG A 67 -5.57 5.73 1.19
C ARG A 67 -5.83 5.79 -0.31
N ILE A 68 -6.83 5.05 -0.77
CA ILE A 68 -7.26 5.06 -2.16
C ILE A 68 -8.29 6.17 -2.35
N LEU A 69 -8.00 7.11 -3.24
CA LEU A 69 -8.87 8.25 -3.49
C LEU A 69 -9.89 7.98 -4.59
N ARG A 70 -9.46 7.35 -5.68
CA ARG A 70 -10.32 7.02 -6.81
C ARG A 70 -9.66 5.99 -7.71
N LEU A 71 -10.44 5.44 -8.62
CA LEU A 71 -9.96 4.52 -9.66
C LEU A 71 -10.22 5.18 -11.01
N ASP A 72 -9.16 5.36 -11.80
CA ASP A 72 -9.24 6.00 -13.11
C ASP A 72 -8.95 4.99 -14.22
N GLU A 73 -9.67 5.11 -15.33
CA GLU A 73 -9.37 4.32 -16.51
C GLU A 73 -8.16 4.89 -17.24
N VAL A 74 -7.22 4.02 -17.59
CA VAL A 74 -6.06 4.36 -18.41
C VAL A 74 -5.98 3.37 -19.55
N ILE A 75 -5.94 3.89 -20.77
CA ILE A 75 -5.72 3.07 -21.95
C ILE A 75 -4.31 3.35 -22.45
N GLY A 76 -3.46 2.33 -22.41
CA GLY A 76 -2.08 2.45 -22.86
C GLY A 76 -1.94 2.54 -24.37
N GLY A 77 -0.72 2.82 -24.85
CA GLY A 77 -0.41 2.83 -26.28
C GLY A 77 -0.63 1.50 -26.99
N ASP A 78 -0.74 0.41 -26.21
CA ASP A 78 -1.08 -0.93 -26.69
C ASP A 78 -2.60 -1.17 -26.81
N GLY A 79 -3.42 -0.17 -26.47
CA GLY A 79 -4.88 -0.27 -26.51
C GLY A 79 -5.49 -1.05 -25.34
N ILE A 80 -4.69 -1.48 -24.38
CA ILE A 80 -5.18 -2.24 -23.22
C ILE A 80 -5.72 -1.31 -22.16
N ARG A 81 -6.96 -1.58 -21.69
CA ARG A 81 -7.59 -0.86 -20.60
C ARG A 81 -6.96 -1.28 -19.28
N ARG A 82 -6.53 -0.30 -18.48
CA ARG A 82 -5.96 -0.51 -17.15
C ARG A 82 -6.66 0.38 -16.13
N CYS A 83 -6.50 0.02 -14.86
CA CYS A 83 -6.99 0.79 -13.73
C CYS A 83 -5.81 1.51 -13.09
N ALA A 84 -5.91 2.83 -12.97
CA ALA A 84 -5.00 3.62 -12.14
C ALA A 84 -5.62 3.75 -10.76
N ILE A 85 -4.99 3.15 -9.77
CA ILE A 85 -5.39 3.30 -8.37
C ILE A 85 -4.73 4.57 -7.87
N VAL A 86 -5.51 5.64 -7.76
CA VAL A 86 -5.01 6.96 -7.36
C VAL A 86 -5.00 7.04 -5.85
N LEU A 87 -3.86 7.47 -5.32
CA LEU A 87 -3.55 7.37 -3.90
C LEU A 87 -3.39 8.76 -3.27
N GLU A 88 -3.79 8.88 -2.02
CA GLU A 88 -3.52 10.07 -1.24
C GLU A 88 -2.03 10.18 -0.96
N PRO A 89 -1.40 11.36 -1.13
CA PRO A 89 0.01 11.52 -0.78
C PRO A 89 0.26 11.25 0.71
N GLY A 90 1.40 10.62 0.98
CA GLY A 90 1.78 10.28 2.35
C GLY A 90 1.46 8.83 2.71
N LEU A 91 2.49 8.09 3.08
CA LEU A 91 2.37 6.73 3.54
C LEU A 91 2.11 6.72 5.04
N ILE A 92 1.20 5.84 5.48
CA ILE A 92 0.90 5.64 6.89
C ILE A 92 1.57 4.34 7.30
N ARG A 93 2.51 4.40 8.23
CA ARG A 93 3.18 3.21 8.75
C ARG A 93 2.22 2.38 9.57
N THR A 94 2.30 1.06 9.38
CA THR A 94 1.47 0.09 10.11
C THR A 94 2.35 -0.85 10.92
N ALA A 95 1.73 -1.59 11.82
CA ALA A 95 2.36 -2.76 12.39
C ALA A 95 2.74 -3.71 11.25
N THR A 96 3.85 -4.43 11.41
CA THR A 96 4.33 -5.35 10.38
C THR A 96 3.57 -6.67 10.43
N ALA A 97 3.41 -7.30 9.27
CA ALA A 97 2.82 -8.63 9.16
C ALA A 97 3.48 -9.36 8.00
N GLN A 98 3.89 -10.60 8.22
CA GLN A 98 4.52 -11.41 7.19
C GLN A 98 3.51 -11.79 6.12
N LYS A 99 3.94 -11.74 4.87
CA LYS A 99 3.14 -12.15 3.71
C LYS A 99 4.00 -12.91 2.72
N ARG A 100 3.48 -14.03 2.24
CA ARG A 100 4.12 -14.77 1.14
C ARG A 100 3.94 -14.00 -0.16
N PRO A 101 4.89 -14.14 -1.11
CA PRO A 101 4.75 -13.50 -2.41
C PRO A 101 3.48 -13.94 -3.14
N PHE A 102 2.87 -12.99 -3.85
CA PHE A 102 1.72 -13.22 -4.72
C PHE A 102 1.77 -12.24 -5.89
N GLN A 103 1.02 -12.50 -6.94
CA GLN A 103 0.97 -11.63 -8.11
C GLN A 103 -0.22 -10.68 -8.05
N GLY A 104 -0.02 -9.45 -8.56
CA GLY A 104 -1.05 -8.44 -8.61
C GLY A 104 -1.45 -7.95 -7.22
N TRP A 105 -2.65 -7.42 -7.13
CA TRP A 105 -3.23 -7.04 -5.85
C TRP A 105 -4.28 -8.07 -5.43
N ARG A 106 -4.60 -8.08 -4.14
CA ARG A 106 -5.68 -8.89 -3.59
C ARG A 106 -6.54 -8.02 -2.67
N TYR A 107 -7.78 -8.43 -2.45
CA TYR A 107 -8.60 -7.82 -1.40
C TYR A 107 -8.04 -8.17 -0.03
N LEU A 108 -8.10 -7.19 0.87
CA LEU A 108 -7.72 -7.36 2.27
C LEU A 108 -8.90 -6.94 3.13
N ASP A 109 -9.45 -7.90 3.87
CA ASP A 109 -10.53 -7.62 4.81
C ASP A 109 -10.02 -6.70 5.92
N PRO A 110 -10.81 -5.69 6.36
CA PRO A 110 -10.39 -4.82 7.47
C PRO A 110 -9.98 -5.57 8.74
N ARG A 111 -10.56 -6.74 8.99
CA ARG A 111 -10.22 -7.57 10.15
C ARG A 111 -8.80 -8.12 10.08
N ASP A 112 -8.27 -8.29 8.87
CA ASP A 112 -6.94 -8.84 8.63
C ASP A 112 -5.89 -7.74 8.44
N ALA A 113 -6.30 -6.48 8.38
CA ALA A 113 -5.42 -5.36 8.15
C ALA A 113 -4.63 -5.03 9.42
N PRO A 114 -3.29 -4.93 9.34
CA PRO A 114 -2.50 -4.51 10.49
C PRO A 114 -2.89 -3.10 10.95
N PRO A 115 -2.89 -2.84 12.26
CA PRO A 115 -3.20 -1.51 12.76
C PRO A 115 -2.10 -0.50 12.40
N ASP A 116 -2.47 0.76 12.34
CA ASP A 116 -1.51 1.84 12.18
C ASP A 116 -0.62 1.95 13.42
N LEU A 117 0.62 2.38 13.22
CA LEU A 117 1.49 2.68 14.35
C LEU A 117 0.99 3.94 15.03
N GLY A 118 0.73 3.84 16.33
CA GLY A 118 0.32 4.97 17.13
C GLY A 118 1.51 5.83 17.57
N ARG A 119 1.22 6.92 18.30
CA ARG A 119 2.26 7.82 18.82
C ARG A 119 3.30 7.11 19.68
N ALA A 120 2.89 6.09 20.41
CA ALA A 120 3.79 5.31 21.27
C ALA A 120 4.87 4.58 20.49
N HIS A 121 4.66 4.37 19.19
CA HIS A 121 5.57 3.63 18.32
C HIS A 121 6.40 4.54 17.40
N ARG A 122 6.36 5.86 17.56
CA ARG A 122 7.12 6.78 16.71
C ARG A 122 8.62 6.53 16.74
N ASN A 123 9.15 6.17 17.89
CA ASN A 123 10.58 5.85 18.01
C ASN A 123 10.92 4.57 17.25
N GLU A 124 9.98 3.67 17.09
CA GLU A 124 10.15 2.43 16.35
C GLU A 124 10.21 2.65 14.84
N GLU A 125 9.69 3.77 14.35
CA GLU A 125 9.77 4.11 12.93
C GLU A 125 11.21 4.23 12.44
N SER A 126 12.14 4.53 13.31
CA SER A 126 13.55 4.58 12.98
C SER A 126 14.24 3.21 13.01
N LEU A 127 13.55 2.17 13.49
CA LEU A 127 14.10 0.82 13.57
C LEU A 127 14.08 0.14 12.20
N PRO A 128 15.06 -0.75 11.92
CA PRO A 128 14.99 -1.58 10.72
C PRO A 128 13.72 -2.42 10.70
N PRO A 129 13.13 -2.68 9.52
CA PRO A 129 11.92 -3.50 9.42
C PRO A 129 12.05 -4.88 10.05
N ALA A 130 13.23 -5.51 9.97
CA ALA A 130 13.46 -6.81 10.58
C ALA A 130 13.32 -6.77 12.10
N LEU A 131 13.76 -5.67 12.74
CA LEU A 131 13.61 -5.51 14.19
C LEU A 131 12.14 -5.24 14.56
N SER A 132 11.43 -4.45 13.80
CA SER A 132 10.00 -4.22 13.99
C SER A 132 9.19 -5.51 13.83
N ALA A 133 9.54 -6.35 12.87
CA ALA A 133 8.91 -7.65 12.67
C ALA A 133 9.17 -8.58 13.86
N ALA A 134 10.39 -8.60 14.38
CA ALA A 134 10.74 -9.39 15.56
C ALA A 134 9.93 -8.96 16.78
N LEU A 135 9.74 -7.67 16.99
CA LEU A 135 8.90 -7.15 18.07
C LEU A 135 7.44 -7.56 17.90
N ALA A 136 6.93 -7.55 16.69
CA ALA A 136 5.57 -8.00 16.42
C ALA A 136 5.39 -9.49 16.68
N GLU A 137 6.37 -10.32 16.32
CA GLU A 137 6.33 -11.77 16.54
C GLU A 137 6.29 -12.15 18.03
N ILE A 138 6.96 -11.40 18.87
CA ILE A 138 6.95 -11.64 20.32
C ILE A 138 5.82 -10.93 21.04
N GLY A 139 4.93 -10.25 20.30
CA GLY A 139 3.75 -9.62 20.86
C GLY A 139 4.01 -8.35 21.68
N VAL A 140 5.14 -7.68 21.46
CA VAL A 140 5.50 -6.46 22.18
C VAL A 140 4.87 -5.22 21.58
N ILE A 141 4.49 -5.30 20.34
CA ILE A 141 3.91 -4.17 19.61
C ILE A 141 2.39 -4.16 19.68
#